data_125c03c04505b078bc1005497eee68ce
#
_entry.id   125c03c04505b078bc1005497eee68ce
#
_cell.length_a   1.000
_cell.length_b   1.000
_cell.length_c   1.000
_cell.angle_alpha   90.00
_cell.angle_beta   90.00
_cell.angle_gamma   90.00
#
_symmetry.space_group_name_H-M   'P 1'
#
loop_
_entity.id
_entity.type
_entity.pdbx_description
1 polymer ?
#
loop_
_entity_poly.entity_id
_entity_poly.type
_entity_poly.pdbx_seq_one_letter_code
_entity_poly.pdbx_strand_id
1 'polypeptide(L)'
;MPDTEEFREQIAAIDAEIIDLIATRMEIADELAKAKKKSSESYWNEEKEKEVIGRYHELCEEVSLSEDEARQIAEVLLKIS
;
A
#
# COMPACT_ATOMS: atom_id res chain seq x y z
N MET A 1 20.70 -26.78 -3.94
CA MET A 1 19.31 -26.35 -4.00
C MET A 1 18.89 -25.67 -2.71
N PRO A 2 18.22 -24.52 -2.78
CA PRO A 2 17.68 -23.92 -1.58
C PRO A 2 16.64 -24.85 -0.99
N ASP A 3 16.64 -25.00 0.30
CA ASP A 3 15.66 -25.82 0.97
C ASP A 3 14.48 -24.97 1.45
N THR A 4 13.49 -25.61 2.04
CA THR A 4 12.29 -24.94 2.52
C THR A 4 12.60 -23.80 3.50
N GLU A 5 13.62 -24.01 4.34
CA GLU A 5 14.00 -23.02 5.35
C GLU A 5 14.59 -21.76 4.72
N GLU A 6 15.39 -21.91 3.67
CA GLU A 6 15.94 -20.76 2.96
C GLU A 6 14.84 -19.92 2.29
N PHE A 7 13.85 -20.58 1.73
CA PHE A 7 12.72 -19.88 1.13
C PHE A 7 11.91 -19.12 2.19
N ARG A 8 11.72 -19.74 3.35
CA ARG A 8 11.01 -19.07 4.45
C ARG A 8 11.77 -17.85 4.95
N GLU A 9 13.09 -17.94 5.01
CA GLU A 9 13.92 -16.80 5.39
C GLU A 9 13.82 -15.67 4.39
N GLN A 10 13.79 -15.98 3.10
CA GLN A 10 13.61 -14.99 2.05
C GLN A 10 12.24 -14.30 2.16
N ILE A 11 11.20 -15.08 2.42
CA ILE A 11 9.84 -14.53 2.60
C ILE A 11 9.82 -13.62 3.83
N ALA A 12 10.44 -14.03 4.93
CA ALA A 12 10.49 -13.22 6.14
C ALA A 12 11.20 -11.87 5.90
N ALA A 13 12.26 -11.87 5.11
CA ALA A 13 12.97 -10.65 4.76
C ALA A 13 12.08 -9.73 3.91
N ILE A 14 11.33 -10.30 2.97
CA ILE A 14 10.39 -9.55 2.15
C ILE A 14 9.28 -8.96 3.02
N ASP A 15 8.76 -9.75 3.96
CA ASP A 15 7.71 -9.28 4.88
C ASP A 15 8.18 -8.06 5.66
N ALA A 16 9.43 -8.07 6.12
CA ALA A 16 10.00 -6.93 6.84
C ALA A 16 10.04 -5.68 5.93
N GLU A 17 10.40 -5.86 4.66
CA GLU A 17 10.42 -4.75 3.70
C GLU A 17 9.01 -4.22 3.44
N ILE A 18 8.02 -5.10 3.35
CA ILE A 18 6.63 -4.69 3.16
C ILE A 18 6.19 -3.80 4.32
N ILE A 19 6.47 -4.21 5.55
CA ILE A 19 6.08 -3.44 6.73
C ILE A 19 6.81 -2.10 6.78
N ASP A 20 8.10 -2.07 6.45
CA ASP A 20 8.87 -0.83 6.39
C ASP A 20 8.28 0.14 5.35
N LEU A 21 7.88 -0.37 4.20
CA LEU A 21 7.28 0.45 3.15
C LEU A 21 5.91 0.99 3.59
N ILE A 22 5.13 0.19 4.28
CA ILE A 22 3.86 0.63 4.83
C ILE A 22 4.08 1.76 5.84
N ALA A 23 5.07 1.60 6.72
CA ALA A 23 5.40 2.63 7.71
C ALA A 23 5.81 3.95 7.04
N THR A 24 6.64 3.87 6.00
CA THR A 24 7.04 5.04 5.23
C THR A 24 5.84 5.71 4.56
N ARG A 25 4.94 4.90 4.01
CA ARG A 25 3.73 5.41 3.39
C ARG A 25 2.85 6.15 4.39
N MET A 26 2.75 5.62 5.62
CA MET A 26 1.99 6.27 6.70
C MET A 26 2.57 7.63 7.06
N GLU A 27 3.90 7.72 7.13
CA GLU A 27 4.58 8.97 7.43
C GLU A 27 4.32 10.02 6.37
N ILE A 28 4.40 9.62 5.10
CA ILE A 28 4.15 10.53 3.98
C ILE A 28 2.68 10.94 3.93
N ALA A 29 1.78 10.01 4.21
CA ALA A 29 0.35 10.31 4.27
C ALA A 29 0.05 11.34 5.37
N ASP A 30 0.74 11.23 6.50
CA ASP A 30 0.60 12.19 7.59
C ASP A 30 1.08 13.59 7.16
N GLU A 31 2.19 13.65 6.45
CA GLU A 31 2.69 14.92 5.90
C GLU A 31 1.71 15.51 4.89
N LEU A 32 1.11 14.66 4.06
CA LEU A 32 0.11 15.10 3.11
C LEU A 32 -1.12 15.67 3.83
N ALA A 33 -1.57 15.01 4.89
CA ALA A 33 -2.69 15.48 5.69
C ALA A 33 -2.42 16.85 6.28
N LYS A 34 -1.21 17.05 6.81
CA LYS A 34 -0.80 18.34 7.37
C LYS A 34 -0.76 19.44 6.31
N ALA A 35 -0.26 19.12 5.12
CA ALA A 35 -0.21 20.09 4.01
C ALA A 35 -1.60 20.47 3.54
N LYS A 36 -2.50 19.51 3.42
CA LYS A 36 -3.89 19.74 3.00
C LYS A 36 -4.67 20.53 4.05
N LYS A 37 -4.40 20.29 5.32
CA LYS A 37 -5.03 21.03 6.41
C LYS A 37 -4.70 22.50 6.33
N LYS A 38 -3.44 22.83 6.00
CA LYS A 38 -3.01 24.21 5.83
C LYS A 38 -3.69 24.91 4.67
N SER A 39 -4.00 24.18 3.61
CA SER A 39 -4.67 24.74 2.43
C SER A 39 -6.19 24.69 2.54
N SER A 40 -6.71 24.18 3.66
CA SER A 40 -8.15 24.00 3.90
C SER A 40 -8.81 23.03 2.93
N GLU A 41 -8.02 22.15 2.33
CA GLU A 41 -8.53 21.10 1.45
C GLU A 41 -8.65 19.79 2.21
N SER A 42 -9.64 18.98 1.85
CA SER A 42 -9.74 17.62 2.35
C SER A 42 -8.65 16.79 1.69
N TYR A 43 -7.86 16.05 2.48
CA TYR A 43 -6.82 15.25 1.88
C TYR A 43 -7.27 13.88 1.39
N TRP A 44 -8.39 13.37 1.91
CA TRP A 44 -9.02 12.16 1.40
C TRP A 44 -10.48 12.41 1.04
N ASN A 45 -10.89 11.94 -0.12
CA ASN A 45 -12.28 11.93 -0.56
C ASN A 45 -12.47 10.68 -1.44
N GLU A 46 -13.70 10.40 -1.84
CA GLU A 46 -14.02 9.23 -2.66
C GLU A 46 -13.23 9.19 -3.97
N GLU A 47 -13.02 10.33 -4.58
CA GLU A 47 -12.29 10.41 -5.84
C GLU A 47 -10.84 9.98 -5.66
N LYS A 48 -10.18 10.42 -4.59
CA LYS A 48 -8.80 10.06 -4.29
C LYS A 48 -8.69 8.58 -3.93
N GLU A 49 -9.67 8.05 -3.21
CA GLU A 49 -9.70 6.63 -2.88
C GLU A 49 -9.84 5.78 -4.13
N LYS A 50 -10.68 6.18 -5.08
CA LYS A 50 -10.84 5.48 -6.36
C LYS A 50 -9.55 5.49 -7.16
N GLU A 51 -8.81 6.60 -7.13
CA GLU A 51 -7.52 6.69 -7.81
C GLU A 51 -6.52 5.69 -7.24
N VAL A 52 -6.49 5.55 -5.91
CA VAL A 52 -5.59 4.60 -5.24
C VAL A 52 -5.96 3.17 -5.62
N ILE A 53 -7.24 2.83 -5.55
CA ILE A 53 -7.71 1.48 -5.91
C ILE A 53 -7.39 1.15 -7.37
N GLY A 54 -7.63 2.11 -8.27
CA GLY A 54 -7.33 1.94 -9.68
C GLY A 54 -5.85 1.72 -9.94
N ARG A 55 -4.99 2.46 -9.25
CA ARG A 55 -3.53 2.31 -9.37
C ARG A 55 -3.08 0.93 -8.90
N TYR A 56 -3.64 0.45 -7.78
CA TYR A 56 -3.31 -0.86 -7.26
C TYR A 56 -3.77 -1.97 -8.19
N HIS A 57 -4.93 -1.80 -8.83
CA HIS A 57 -5.42 -2.73 -9.83
C HIS A 57 -4.41 -2.88 -10.98
N GLU A 58 -3.96 -1.76 -11.51
CA GLU A 58 -2.98 -1.76 -12.61
C GLU A 58 -1.66 -2.41 -12.20
N LEU A 59 -1.15 -2.06 -11.02
CA LEU A 59 0.10 -2.62 -10.53
C LEU A 59 -0.01 -4.12 -10.27
N CYS A 60 -1.14 -4.57 -9.74
CA CYS A 60 -1.36 -5.98 -9.46
C CYS A 60 -1.52 -6.80 -10.73
N GLU A 61 -2.11 -6.25 -11.78
CA GLU A 61 -2.20 -6.93 -13.08
C GLU A 61 -0.82 -7.32 -13.60
N GLU A 62 0.15 -6.46 -13.43
CA GLU A 62 1.52 -6.70 -13.91
C GLU A 62 2.19 -7.89 -13.23
N VAL A 63 1.74 -8.23 -12.02
CA VAL A 63 2.35 -9.31 -11.23
C VAL A 63 1.37 -10.47 -11.00
N SER A 64 0.32 -10.54 -11.78
CA SER A 64 -0.67 -11.63 -11.76
C SER A 64 -1.46 -11.74 -10.45
N LEU A 65 -1.68 -10.63 -9.78
CA LEU A 65 -2.60 -10.57 -8.65
C LEU A 65 -3.99 -10.21 -9.17
N SER A 66 -5.03 -10.77 -8.55
CA SER A 66 -6.40 -10.58 -9.00
C SER A 66 -6.93 -9.18 -8.64
N GLU A 67 -8.02 -8.80 -9.29
CA GLU A 67 -8.71 -7.54 -9.00
C GLU A 67 -9.17 -7.48 -7.54
N ASP A 68 -9.68 -8.60 -7.01
CA ASP A 68 -10.09 -8.70 -5.62
C ASP A 68 -8.93 -8.50 -4.66
N GLU A 69 -7.79 -9.12 -4.96
CA GLU A 69 -6.59 -8.97 -4.15
C GLU A 69 -6.09 -7.53 -4.15
N ALA A 70 -6.10 -6.89 -5.31
CA ALA A 70 -5.71 -5.48 -5.44
C ALA A 70 -6.59 -4.59 -4.59
N ARG A 71 -7.90 -4.82 -4.62
CA ARG A 71 -8.87 -4.06 -3.84
C ARG A 71 -8.64 -4.23 -2.35
N GLN A 72 -8.45 -5.46 -1.90
CA GLN A 72 -8.21 -5.76 -0.49
C GLN A 72 -6.94 -5.06 0.03
N ILE A 73 -5.87 -5.12 -0.76
CA ILE A 73 -4.62 -4.46 -0.39
C ILE A 73 -4.83 -2.94 -0.29
N ALA A 74 -5.47 -2.35 -1.30
CA ALA A 74 -5.72 -0.92 -1.31
C ALA A 74 -6.58 -0.47 -0.13
N GLU A 75 -7.63 -1.23 0.17
CA GLU A 75 -8.53 -0.91 1.28
C GLU A 75 -7.82 -0.94 2.63
N VAL A 76 -6.98 -1.94 2.86
CA VAL A 76 -6.21 -2.04 4.10
C VAL A 76 -5.28 -0.83 4.25
N LEU A 77 -4.58 -0.47 3.18
CA LEU A 77 -3.65 0.65 3.22
C LEU A 77 -4.36 1.99 3.40
N LEU A 78 -5.53 2.14 2.82
CA LEU A 78 -6.34 3.35 3.02
C LEU A 78 -6.81 3.48 4.47
N LYS A 79 -7.13 2.37 5.11
CA LYS A 79 -7.54 2.37 6.52
C LYS A 79 -6.39 2.74 7.47
N ILE A 80 -5.18 2.30 7.13
CA ILE A 80 -3.98 2.55 7.94
C ILE A 80 -3.56 4.02 7.86
N SER A 81 -3.82 4.66 6.75
CA SER A 81 -3.38 6.05 6.50
C SER A 81 -4.16 7.11 7.26
#